data_46480d962292472c2ba73be7325508df
#
_entry.id   46480d962292472c2ba73be7325508df
#
_cell.length_a   1.000
_cell.length_b   1.000
_cell.length_c   1.000
_cell.angle_alpha   90.00
_cell.angle_beta   90.00
_cell.angle_gamma   90.00
#
_symmetry.space_group_name_H-M   'P 1'
#
loop_
_entity.id
_entity.type
_entity.pdbx_description
1 polymer ?
#
loop_
_entity_poly.entity_id
_entity_poly.type
_entity_poly.pdbx_seq_one_letter_code
_entity_poly.pdbx_strand_id
1 'polypeptide(L)'
;MTREQLIEQIKKKKSFLCVGLDPDLKKLPKHILREPDAVFEFNKRIIDATAPYAVAYKPNIAFYEALGPRGWNSLQRTLGYIPKECFTIADAKRGDIGNTSSLYAQAFFDKSSSGMSFDSITVAPYMGRDSVTPFLEFKDKWVILLALTSNEGSVDFQTTLSNPALVHSDENDLGLANSQLVFERENEFLFERVIKVSQQWAGAERLMYVVGATKAPMLKQIRKLAPDHFLLIPGVGAQGGSMEEVCKYGMNRDCGLLVNAARSIIYASSGIDFPQKAAEEAKSMQREMEQQLQAFNII
;
A
#
# COMPACT_ATOMS: atom_id res chain seq x y z
N MET A 1 -6.32 11.60 -5.92
CA MET A 1 -6.57 10.84 -7.19
C MET A 1 -7.77 9.93 -6.99
N THR A 2 -8.73 9.90 -7.95
CA THR A 2 -9.89 8.98 -7.88
C THR A 2 -9.53 7.59 -8.41
N ARG A 3 -10.43 6.61 -8.22
CA ARG A 3 -10.29 5.25 -8.74
C ARG A 3 -10.16 5.24 -10.27
N GLU A 4 -11.02 5.97 -10.95
CA GLU A 4 -11.06 6.07 -12.41
C GLU A 4 -9.76 6.68 -12.96
N GLN A 5 -9.24 7.72 -12.30
CA GLN A 5 -7.96 8.32 -12.66
C GLN A 5 -6.78 7.35 -12.50
N LEU A 6 -6.78 6.52 -11.43
CA LEU A 6 -5.75 5.50 -11.25
C LEU A 6 -5.82 4.43 -12.36
N ILE A 7 -7.03 3.95 -12.69
CA ILE A 7 -7.25 2.98 -13.78
C ILE A 7 -6.81 3.58 -15.12
N GLU A 8 -7.10 4.84 -15.39
CA GLU A 8 -6.66 5.54 -16.60
C GLU A 8 -5.12 5.59 -16.69
N GLN A 9 -4.43 5.90 -15.58
CA GLN A 9 -2.97 5.89 -15.56
C GLN A 9 -2.38 4.49 -15.78
N ILE A 10 -3.00 3.44 -15.21
CA ILE A 10 -2.62 2.05 -15.45
C ILE A 10 -2.69 1.72 -16.95
N LYS A 11 -3.80 2.06 -17.60
CA LYS A 11 -4.00 1.83 -19.05
C LYS A 11 -3.03 2.66 -19.89
N LYS A 12 -2.87 3.94 -19.58
CA LYS A 12 -1.99 4.87 -20.31
C LYS A 12 -0.53 4.46 -20.24
N LYS A 13 -0.03 4.12 -19.05
CA LYS A 13 1.37 3.70 -18.84
C LYS A 13 1.57 2.21 -19.09
N LYS A 14 0.49 1.45 -19.31
CA LYS A 14 0.49 -0.01 -19.45
C LYS A 14 1.23 -0.69 -18.30
N SER A 15 0.98 -0.21 -17.09
CA SER A 15 1.72 -0.53 -15.89
C SER A 15 0.83 -0.39 -14.67
N PHE A 16 1.06 -1.23 -13.67
CA PHE A 16 0.52 -1.10 -12.32
C PHE A 16 1.64 -1.10 -11.29
N LEU A 17 2.81 -0.56 -11.70
CA LEU A 17 4.01 -0.44 -10.87
C LEU A 17 3.87 0.69 -9.86
N CYS A 18 4.09 0.34 -8.59
CA CYS A 18 4.29 1.26 -7.49
C CYS A 18 5.78 1.25 -7.10
N VAL A 19 6.50 2.36 -7.27
CA VAL A 19 7.91 2.45 -6.87
C VAL A 19 8.02 2.84 -5.41
N GLY A 20 8.66 1.97 -4.61
CA GLY A 20 8.97 2.26 -3.20
C GLY A 20 10.15 3.22 -3.09
N LEU A 21 10.01 4.27 -2.27
CA LEU A 21 11.07 5.23 -1.96
C LEU A 21 11.53 5.03 -0.51
N ASP A 22 12.42 4.05 -0.34
CA ASP A 22 12.93 3.58 0.95
C ASP A 22 14.44 3.90 1.08
N PRO A 23 14.86 5.21 1.17
CA PRO A 23 16.24 5.65 1.07
C PRO A 23 17.03 5.37 2.36
N ASP A 24 17.83 4.31 2.36
CA ASP A 24 18.78 4.00 3.43
C ASP A 24 20.12 4.71 3.15
N LEU A 25 20.51 5.65 4.02
CA LEU A 25 21.74 6.41 3.87
C LEU A 25 23.01 5.54 3.70
N LYS A 26 22.99 4.32 4.28
CA LYS A 26 24.10 3.37 4.14
C LYS A 26 24.23 2.77 2.75
N LYS A 27 23.18 2.87 1.93
CA LYS A 27 23.09 2.30 0.58
C LYS A 27 23.11 3.35 -0.53
N LEU A 28 23.02 4.64 -0.17
CA LEU A 28 23.06 5.71 -1.16
C LEU A 28 24.43 5.78 -1.84
N PRO A 29 24.47 6.10 -3.15
CA PRO A 29 25.72 6.35 -3.86
C PRO A 29 26.55 7.46 -3.17
N LYS A 30 27.87 7.28 -3.08
CA LYS A 30 28.78 8.19 -2.35
C LYS A 30 28.70 9.65 -2.82
N HIS A 31 28.44 9.88 -4.12
CA HIS A 31 28.31 11.23 -4.66
C HIS A 31 27.01 11.90 -4.21
N ILE A 32 25.92 11.14 -4.01
CA ILE A 32 24.65 11.65 -3.49
C ILE A 32 24.78 12.06 -2.02
N LEU A 33 25.57 11.34 -1.22
CA LEU A 33 25.80 11.68 0.19
C LEU A 33 26.47 13.04 0.40
N ARG A 34 27.02 13.66 -0.65
CA ARG A 34 27.61 15.01 -0.60
C ARG A 34 26.58 16.12 -0.83
N GLU A 35 25.38 15.77 -1.27
CA GLU A 35 24.31 16.74 -1.50
C GLU A 35 23.75 17.26 -0.16
N PRO A 36 23.32 18.52 -0.08
CA PRO A 36 22.76 19.10 1.15
C PRO A 36 21.55 18.33 1.69
N ASP A 37 20.76 17.75 0.79
CA ASP A 37 19.64 16.85 1.11
C ASP A 37 19.77 15.60 0.25
N ALA A 38 20.64 14.69 0.69
CA ALA A 38 20.96 13.46 -0.03
C ALA A 38 19.72 12.58 -0.29
N VAL A 39 18.79 12.55 0.66
CA VAL A 39 17.57 11.73 0.57
C VAL A 39 16.66 12.28 -0.54
N PHE A 40 16.40 13.56 -0.54
CA PHE A 40 15.58 14.18 -1.57
C PHE A 40 16.23 14.08 -2.95
N GLU A 41 17.53 14.36 -3.06
CA GLU A 41 18.24 14.31 -4.34
C GLU A 41 18.27 12.88 -4.92
N PHE A 42 18.45 11.88 -4.07
CA PHE A 42 18.33 10.48 -4.47
C PHE A 42 16.92 10.17 -5.00
N ASN A 43 15.89 10.49 -4.21
CA ASN A 43 14.51 10.25 -4.60
C ASN A 43 14.13 10.97 -5.89
N LYS A 44 14.56 12.21 -6.04
CA LYS A 44 14.34 13.01 -7.25
C LYS A 44 14.86 12.29 -8.49
N ARG A 45 16.12 11.82 -8.47
CA ARG A 45 16.71 11.10 -9.61
C ARG A 45 16.02 9.76 -9.89
N ILE A 46 15.57 9.05 -8.86
CA ILE A 46 14.76 7.84 -9.02
C ILE A 46 13.40 8.18 -9.66
N ILE A 47 12.72 9.23 -9.20
CA ILE A 47 11.43 9.66 -9.75
C ILE A 47 11.59 10.04 -11.22
N ASP A 48 12.58 10.88 -11.56
CA ASP A 48 12.85 11.29 -12.94
C ASP A 48 13.07 10.08 -13.87
N ALA A 49 13.78 9.06 -13.38
CA ALA A 49 14.12 7.87 -14.16
C ALA A 49 12.93 6.89 -14.32
N THR A 50 12.02 6.85 -13.34
CA THR A 50 10.97 5.81 -13.28
C THR A 50 9.56 6.33 -13.58
N ALA A 51 9.35 7.65 -13.61
CA ALA A 51 8.03 8.25 -13.85
C ALA A 51 7.32 7.79 -15.14
N PRO A 52 8.01 7.49 -16.25
CA PRO A 52 7.34 6.94 -17.44
C PRO A 52 6.68 5.56 -17.21
N TYR A 53 7.14 4.81 -16.21
CA TYR A 53 6.75 3.41 -15.95
C TYR A 53 5.90 3.25 -14.68
N ALA A 54 6.06 4.14 -13.70
CA ALA A 54 5.37 4.06 -12.41
C ALA A 54 4.01 4.77 -12.46
N VAL A 55 2.97 4.12 -11.93
CA VAL A 55 1.66 4.74 -11.70
C VAL A 55 1.51 5.25 -10.26
N ALA A 56 2.37 4.78 -9.36
CA ALA A 56 2.36 5.18 -7.96
C ALA A 56 3.77 5.27 -7.37
N TYR A 57 3.92 6.10 -6.34
CA TYR A 57 5.11 6.19 -5.50
C TYR A 57 4.76 6.00 -4.04
N LYS A 58 5.56 5.20 -3.33
CA LYS A 58 5.31 4.82 -1.95
C LYS A 58 6.54 5.05 -1.07
N PRO A 59 6.74 6.28 -0.54
CA PRO A 59 7.72 6.48 0.53
C PRO A 59 7.36 5.65 1.77
N ASN A 60 8.31 4.88 2.27
CA ASN A 60 8.18 4.21 3.56
C ASN A 60 8.63 5.18 4.65
N ILE A 61 7.67 5.60 5.45
CA ILE A 61 7.84 6.71 6.40
C ILE A 61 8.93 6.44 7.42
N ALA A 62 9.17 5.19 7.80
CA ALA A 62 10.21 4.82 8.76
C ALA A 62 11.62 5.30 8.35
N PHE A 63 11.93 5.30 7.04
CA PHE A 63 13.23 5.78 6.54
C PHE A 63 13.42 7.29 6.72
N TYR A 64 12.32 8.04 6.76
CA TYR A 64 12.33 9.48 6.95
C TYR A 64 12.22 9.85 8.44
N GLU A 65 11.36 9.18 9.19
CA GLU A 65 11.23 9.38 10.63
C GLU A 65 12.55 9.13 11.38
N ALA A 66 13.28 8.10 11.00
CA ALA A 66 14.58 7.77 11.59
C ALA A 66 15.64 8.88 11.42
N LEU A 67 15.43 9.83 10.52
CA LEU A 67 16.31 10.99 10.27
C LEU A 67 15.85 12.25 11.00
N GLY A 68 14.79 12.17 11.82
CA GLY A 68 14.23 13.30 12.55
C GLY A 68 13.70 14.41 11.64
N PRO A 69 13.78 15.69 12.04
CA PRO A 69 13.23 16.81 11.28
C PRO A 69 13.75 16.91 9.84
N ARG A 70 15.01 16.52 9.61
CA ARG A 70 15.60 16.52 8.25
C ARG A 70 14.90 15.52 7.34
N GLY A 71 14.57 14.33 7.87
CA GLY A 71 13.85 13.30 7.10
C GLY A 71 12.43 13.75 6.74
N TRP A 72 11.71 14.37 7.67
CA TRP A 72 10.39 14.94 7.40
C TRP A 72 10.43 16.02 6.30
N ASN A 73 11.45 16.88 6.32
CA ASN A 73 11.65 17.89 5.27
C ASN A 73 11.93 17.21 3.91
N SER A 74 12.82 16.22 3.88
CA SER A 74 13.09 15.44 2.65
C SER A 74 11.84 14.74 2.13
N LEU A 75 11.00 14.19 3.01
CA LEU A 75 9.71 13.59 2.65
C LEU A 75 8.75 14.59 2.01
N GLN A 76 8.60 15.76 2.63
CA GLN A 76 7.73 16.82 2.11
C GLN A 76 8.18 17.29 0.73
N ARG A 77 9.49 17.50 0.55
CA ARG A 77 10.08 17.85 -0.75
C ARG A 77 9.90 16.75 -1.79
N THR A 78 10.10 15.49 -1.40
CA THR A 78 9.89 14.32 -2.26
C THR A 78 8.45 14.24 -2.72
N LEU A 79 7.47 14.37 -1.79
CA LEU A 79 6.05 14.37 -2.13
C LEU A 79 5.69 15.49 -3.11
N GLY A 80 6.24 16.69 -2.90
CA GLY A 80 6.02 17.83 -3.81
C GLY A 80 6.64 17.65 -5.19
N TYR A 81 7.61 16.74 -5.34
CA TYR A 81 8.30 16.45 -6.60
C TYR A 81 7.66 15.33 -7.40
N ILE A 82 6.93 14.42 -6.77
CA ILE A 82 6.22 13.33 -7.47
C ILE A 82 5.23 13.93 -8.48
N PRO A 83 5.24 13.45 -9.75
CA PRO A 83 4.30 13.92 -10.77
C PRO A 83 2.84 13.77 -10.32
N LYS A 84 2.01 14.76 -10.60
CA LYS A 84 0.61 14.81 -10.15
C LYS A 84 -0.27 13.69 -10.69
N GLU A 85 0.11 13.10 -11.81
CA GLU A 85 -0.53 11.94 -12.41
C GLU A 85 -0.15 10.61 -11.76
N CYS A 86 0.77 10.61 -10.78
CA CYS A 86 1.14 9.43 -10.02
C CYS A 86 0.43 9.40 -8.67
N PHE A 87 -0.12 8.24 -8.32
CA PHE A 87 -0.75 8.01 -7.03
C PHE A 87 0.30 7.99 -5.91
N THR A 88 0.04 8.66 -4.80
CA THR A 88 0.99 8.79 -3.69
C THR A 88 0.54 8.01 -2.48
N ILE A 89 1.42 7.18 -1.93
CA ILE A 89 1.13 6.30 -0.79
C ILE A 89 2.08 6.62 0.36
N ALA A 90 1.56 7.12 1.48
CA ALA A 90 2.30 7.17 2.73
C ALA A 90 2.33 5.78 3.38
N ASP A 91 3.44 5.04 3.25
CA ASP A 91 3.58 3.73 3.87
C ASP A 91 3.98 3.89 5.35
N ALA A 92 2.99 4.29 6.16
CA ALA A 92 3.15 4.74 7.55
C ALA A 92 2.67 3.71 8.58
N LYS A 93 1.76 2.80 8.16
CA LYS A 93 1.15 1.78 9.03
C LYS A 93 0.66 2.37 10.36
N ARG A 94 -0.06 3.51 10.24
CA ARG A 94 -0.62 4.19 11.41
C ARG A 94 -1.82 3.44 11.96
N GLY A 95 -2.15 3.72 13.20
CA GLY A 95 -3.32 3.25 13.89
C GLY A 95 -3.26 3.77 15.32
N ASP A 96 -4.35 4.42 15.73
CA ASP A 96 -4.58 4.93 17.08
C ASP A 96 -6.07 5.12 17.25
N ILE A 97 -6.54 5.42 18.46
CA ILE A 97 -7.96 5.58 18.73
C ILE A 97 -8.43 7.03 18.59
N GLY A 98 -9.67 7.20 18.12
CA GLY A 98 -10.43 8.44 18.15
C GLY A 98 -9.64 9.67 17.65
N ASN A 99 -9.56 10.69 18.48
CA ASN A 99 -8.94 11.98 18.15
C ASN A 99 -7.46 11.87 17.75
N THR A 100 -6.69 10.97 18.36
CA THR A 100 -5.28 10.77 18.01
C THR A 100 -5.16 10.24 16.59
N SER A 101 -6.04 9.34 16.19
CA SER A 101 -6.09 8.85 14.80
C SER A 101 -6.41 9.96 13.80
N SER A 102 -7.31 10.90 14.18
CA SER A 102 -7.60 12.09 13.35
C SER A 102 -6.36 12.99 13.16
N LEU A 103 -5.53 13.16 14.20
CA LEU A 103 -4.27 13.91 14.06
C LEU A 103 -3.27 13.22 13.13
N TYR A 104 -3.20 11.89 13.16
CA TYR A 104 -2.40 11.15 12.16
C TYR A 104 -2.95 11.32 10.74
N ALA A 105 -4.27 11.33 10.55
CA ALA A 105 -4.87 11.58 9.25
C ALA A 105 -4.53 12.99 8.74
N GLN A 106 -4.65 14.02 9.59
CA GLN A 106 -4.25 15.41 9.26
C GLN A 106 -2.77 15.49 8.86
N ALA A 107 -1.88 14.79 9.56
CA ALA A 107 -0.44 14.82 9.28
C ALA A 107 -0.09 14.38 7.84
N PHE A 108 -0.86 13.48 7.24
CA PHE A 108 -0.58 12.97 5.89
C PHE A 108 -1.52 13.51 4.81
N PHE A 109 -2.71 14.00 5.15
CA PHE A 109 -3.75 14.37 4.19
C PHE A 109 -4.02 15.88 4.11
N ASP A 110 -3.82 16.60 5.22
CA ASP A 110 -4.13 18.02 5.26
C ASP A 110 -2.89 18.89 5.02
N LYS A 111 -2.79 19.41 3.79
CA LYS A 111 -1.69 20.29 3.39
C LYS A 111 -1.61 21.55 4.24
N SER A 112 -2.72 22.05 4.75
CA SER A 112 -2.74 23.27 5.57
C SER A 112 -2.16 23.03 6.97
N SER A 113 -2.27 21.81 7.47
CA SER A 113 -1.75 21.40 8.78
C SER A 113 -0.27 21.03 8.73
N SER A 114 0.12 20.13 7.83
CA SER A 114 1.46 19.51 7.82
C SER A 114 2.33 19.89 6.63
N GLY A 115 1.76 20.57 5.63
CA GLY A 115 2.42 20.82 4.34
C GLY A 115 2.40 19.61 3.39
N MET A 116 1.85 18.46 3.81
CA MET A 116 1.75 17.24 3.02
C MET A 116 0.31 16.92 2.63
N SER A 117 0.12 16.30 1.47
CA SER A 117 -1.19 15.83 1.02
C SER A 117 -1.02 14.60 0.13
N PHE A 118 -0.81 13.44 0.76
CA PHE A 118 -0.80 12.15 0.07
C PHE A 118 -2.19 11.78 -0.45
N ASP A 119 -2.25 10.94 -1.48
CA ASP A 119 -3.52 10.35 -1.92
C ASP A 119 -3.99 9.25 -0.97
N SER A 120 -3.05 8.53 -0.34
CA SER A 120 -3.37 7.38 0.51
C SER A 120 -2.37 7.19 1.65
N ILE A 121 -2.78 6.39 2.62
CA ILE A 121 -1.95 5.97 3.77
C ILE A 121 -2.21 4.50 4.11
N THR A 122 -1.16 3.77 4.49
CA THR A 122 -1.32 2.43 5.07
C THR A 122 -1.70 2.52 6.55
N VAL A 123 -2.71 1.75 6.95
CA VAL A 123 -3.28 1.75 8.30
C VAL A 123 -3.37 0.31 8.84
N ALA A 124 -3.08 0.13 10.12
CA ALA A 124 -3.22 -1.13 10.83
C ALA A 124 -4.66 -1.27 11.40
N PRO A 125 -5.35 -2.42 11.15
CA PRO A 125 -6.75 -2.59 11.56
C PRO A 125 -6.95 -3.10 12.98
N TYR A 126 -5.89 -3.49 13.69
CA TYR A 126 -5.97 -4.28 14.92
C TYR A 126 -6.83 -3.65 16.02
N MET A 127 -6.83 -2.32 16.14
CA MET A 127 -7.65 -1.62 17.13
C MET A 127 -9.11 -1.37 16.69
N GLY A 128 -9.51 -1.83 15.49
CA GLY A 128 -10.89 -1.78 15.06
C GLY A 128 -11.29 -0.52 14.29
N ARG A 129 -12.60 -0.29 14.18
CA ARG A 129 -13.22 0.71 13.30
C ARG A 129 -12.79 2.15 13.63
N ASP A 130 -12.79 2.52 14.88
CA ASP A 130 -12.49 3.88 15.34
C ASP A 130 -11.03 4.28 15.14
N SER A 131 -10.14 3.32 14.91
CA SER A 131 -8.75 3.58 14.53
C SER A 131 -8.58 3.85 13.03
N VAL A 132 -9.53 3.46 12.18
CA VAL A 132 -9.46 3.54 10.72
C VAL A 132 -10.36 4.64 10.16
N THR A 133 -11.58 4.78 10.69
CA THR A 133 -12.57 5.73 10.15
C THR A 133 -12.13 7.19 10.14
N PRO A 134 -11.29 7.70 11.06
CA PRO A 134 -10.79 9.08 10.98
C PRO A 134 -10.01 9.39 9.70
N PHE A 135 -9.32 8.41 9.12
CA PHE A 135 -8.65 8.57 7.81
C PHE A 135 -9.68 8.62 6.66
N LEU A 136 -10.83 7.98 6.81
CA LEU A 136 -11.91 7.96 5.83
C LEU A 136 -12.79 9.23 5.85
N GLU A 137 -12.63 10.11 6.84
CA GLU A 137 -13.30 11.43 6.88
C GLU A 137 -12.78 12.36 5.77
N PHE A 138 -11.55 12.16 5.31
CA PHE A 138 -10.97 12.87 4.18
C PHE A 138 -11.49 12.28 2.86
N LYS A 139 -12.54 12.88 2.29
CA LYS A 139 -13.35 12.32 1.19
C LYS A 139 -12.57 11.93 -0.07
N ASP A 140 -11.51 12.68 -0.39
CA ASP A 140 -10.70 12.45 -1.60
C ASP A 140 -9.45 11.60 -1.35
N LYS A 141 -9.40 10.92 -0.20
CA LYS A 141 -8.24 10.14 0.24
C LYS A 141 -8.59 8.67 0.37
N TRP A 142 -7.56 7.83 0.30
CA TRP A 142 -7.67 6.39 0.38
C TRP A 142 -7.03 5.85 1.65
N VAL A 143 -7.62 4.83 2.20
CA VAL A 143 -7.01 3.98 3.22
C VAL A 143 -6.55 2.68 2.59
N ILE A 144 -5.31 2.30 2.85
CA ILE A 144 -4.75 1.00 2.47
C ILE A 144 -4.58 0.19 3.75
N LEU A 145 -5.50 -0.75 3.98
CA LEU A 145 -5.57 -1.50 5.21
C LEU A 145 -4.69 -2.74 5.16
N LEU A 146 -3.92 -3.01 6.21
CA LEU A 146 -3.14 -4.24 6.33
C LEU A 146 -4.09 -5.43 6.48
N ALA A 147 -4.06 -6.38 5.55
CA ALA A 147 -4.86 -7.60 5.61
C ALA A 147 -3.98 -8.84 5.78
N LEU A 148 -3.18 -9.19 4.76
CA LEU A 148 -2.31 -10.36 4.80
C LEU A 148 -0.91 -9.97 4.34
N THR A 149 0.04 -9.89 5.27
CA THR A 149 1.40 -9.43 4.99
C THR A 149 2.36 -10.58 4.65
N SER A 150 3.52 -10.27 4.04
CA SER A 150 4.46 -11.28 3.54
C SER A 150 5.47 -11.77 4.58
N ASN A 151 5.59 -11.12 5.74
CA ASN A 151 6.54 -11.45 6.78
C ASN A 151 6.18 -12.76 7.51
N GLU A 152 7.17 -13.44 8.08
CA GLU A 152 6.98 -14.70 8.80
C GLU A 152 6.00 -14.57 9.96
N GLY A 153 6.10 -13.51 10.76
CA GLY A 153 5.20 -13.25 11.90
C GLY A 153 3.73 -13.02 11.53
N SER A 154 3.37 -13.00 10.24
CA SER A 154 1.97 -12.92 9.82
C SER A 154 1.12 -14.10 10.31
N VAL A 155 1.74 -15.24 10.55
CA VAL A 155 1.07 -16.45 11.06
C VAL A 155 0.65 -16.34 12.51
N ASP A 156 1.26 -15.46 13.29
CA ASP A 156 0.95 -15.31 14.71
C ASP A 156 -0.50 -14.83 14.93
N PHE A 157 -1.03 -14.03 13.98
CA PHE A 157 -2.38 -13.47 14.08
C PHE A 157 -3.19 -13.62 12.80
N GLN A 158 -2.63 -13.27 11.64
CA GLN A 158 -3.41 -13.06 10.41
C GLN A 158 -4.05 -14.33 9.86
N THR A 159 -3.41 -15.50 10.08
CA THR A 159 -3.92 -16.83 9.67
C THR A 159 -4.45 -17.64 10.83
N THR A 160 -4.69 -17.07 11.99
CA THR A 160 -5.42 -17.73 13.06
C THR A 160 -6.90 -17.82 12.70
N LEU A 161 -7.54 -18.95 13.05
CA LEU A 161 -8.97 -19.11 12.88
C LEU A 161 -9.72 -18.29 13.92
N SER A 162 -10.65 -17.48 13.47
CA SER A 162 -11.59 -16.75 14.30
C SER A 162 -12.98 -17.36 14.19
N ASN A 163 -13.70 -17.39 15.31
CA ASN A 163 -15.11 -17.78 15.31
C ASN A 163 -15.98 -16.52 15.34
N PRO A 164 -16.69 -16.17 14.27
CA PRO A 164 -17.51 -14.97 14.20
C PRO A 164 -18.79 -15.04 15.05
N ALA A 165 -19.09 -16.17 15.70
CA ALA A 165 -20.29 -16.34 16.53
C ALA A 165 -20.33 -15.46 17.80
N LEU A 166 -19.22 -14.77 18.12
CA LEU A 166 -19.12 -13.85 19.27
C LEU A 166 -19.27 -12.37 18.89
N VAL A 167 -19.93 -12.04 17.78
CA VAL A 167 -20.24 -10.63 17.48
C VAL A 167 -21.47 -10.22 18.27
N HIS A 168 -21.31 -9.29 19.20
CA HIS A 168 -22.36 -8.67 19.97
C HIS A 168 -23.49 -8.15 19.09
N SER A 169 -24.70 -8.60 19.37
CA SER A 169 -25.89 -8.17 18.66
C SER A 169 -26.47 -6.84 19.16
N ASP A 170 -25.98 -6.31 20.32
CA ASP A 170 -26.46 -5.03 20.88
C ASP A 170 -25.37 -4.33 21.72
N GLU A 171 -25.32 -3.01 21.62
CA GLU A 171 -24.37 -2.14 22.33
C GLU A 171 -24.53 -2.17 23.88
N ASN A 172 -25.54 -2.86 24.40
CA ASN A 172 -25.86 -2.87 25.84
C ASN A 172 -25.63 -4.22 26.54
N ASP A 173 -25.21 -5.28 25.81
CA ASP A 173 -25.08 -6.61 26.43
C ASP A 173 -23.61 -6.97 26.72
N LEU A 174 -23.05 -6.36 27.76
CA LEU A 174 -21.80 -6.82 28.41
C LEU A 174 -22.04 -8.02 29.35
N GLY A 175 -23.25 -8.56 29.39
CA GLY A 175 -23.62 -9.71 30.17
C GLY A 175 -23.31 -11.03 29.46
N LEU A 176 -22.22 -11.67 29.83
CA LEU A 176 -21.76 -13.00 29.35
C LEU A 176 -22.76 -14.17 29.62
N ALA A 177 -24.01 -13.91 30.02
CA ALA A 177 -24.86 -14.93 30.63
C ALA A 177 -25.95 -15.50 29.71
N ASN A 178 -26.25 -14.95 28.51
CA ASN A 178 -27.38 -15.43 27.72
C ASN A 178 -27.17 -15.45 26.19
N SER A 179 -25.94 -15.60 25.70
CA SER A 179 -25.75 -15.86 24.29
C SER A 179 -26.10 -17.33 23.96
N GLN A 180 -27.27 -17.56 23.39
CA GLN A 180 -27.47 -18.77 22.58
C GLN A 180 -26.44 -18.72 21.45
N LEU A 181 -25.40 -19.54 21.58
CA LEU A 181 -24.38 -19.75 20.58
C LEU A 181 -25.04 -20.28 19.32
N VAL A 182 -25.25 -19.43 18.32
CA VAL A 182 -25.63 -19.88 16.98
C VAL A 182 -24.36 -20.43 16.31
N PHE A 183 -24.21 -21.75 16.34
CA PHE A 183 -23.04 -22.51 15.85
C PHE A 183 -22.95 -22.64 14.32
N GLU A 184 -23.62 -21.81 13.52
CA GLU A 184 -23.68 -21.95 12.06
C GLU A 184 -22.81 -20.97 11.26
N ARG A 185 -21.73 -20.43 11.83
CA ARG A 185 -20.80 -19.62 11.04
C ARG A 185 -19.49 -20.37 10.85
N GLU A 186 -19.11 -20.52 9.58
CA GLU A 186 -17.84 -21.11 9.19
C GLU A 186 -16.67 -20.38 9.85
N ASN A 187 -15.68 -21.13 10.33
CA ASN A 187 -14.43 -20.56 10.80
C ASN A 187 -13.78 -19.75 9.68
N GLU A 188 -13.31 -18.55 9.98
CA GLU A 188 -12.62 -17.69 9.04
C GLU A 188 -11.24 -17.30 9.60
N PHE A 189 -10.28 -17.05 8.72
CA PHE A 189 -9.01 -16.48 9.14
C PHE A 189 -9.18 -15.02 9.56
N LEU A 190 -8.33 -14.56 10.49
CA LEU A 190 -8.42 -13.17 10.96
C LEU A 190 -8.30 -12.15 9.80
N PHE A 191 -7.43 -12.39 8.82
CA PHE A 191 -7.32 -11.50 7.65
C PHE A 191 -8.64 -11.42 6.84
N GLU A 192 -9.39 -12.51 6.74
CA GLU A 192 -10.68 -12.53 6.04
C GLU A 192 -11.72 -11.70 6.79
N ARG A 193 -11.74 -11.84 8.13
CA ARG A 193 -12.57 -11.03 8.98
C ARG A 193 -12.25 -9.53 8.84
N VAL A 194 -10.96 -9.16 8.82
CA VAL A 194 -10.53 -7.78 8.57
C VAL A 194 -11.11 -7.27 7.26
N ILE A 195 -11.02 -8.03 6.17
CA ILE A 195 -11.56 -7.65 4.87
C ILE A 195 -13.08 -7.51 4.91
N LYS A 196 -13.80 -8.50 5.44
CA LYS A 196 -15.27 -8.51 5.49
C LYS A 196 -15.82 -7.34 6.32
N VAL A 197 -15.25 -7.10 7.49
CA VAL A 197 -15.72 -6.06 8.42
C VAL A 197 -15.39 -4.67 7.89
N SER A 198 -14.20 -4.45 7.36
CA SER A 198 -13.76 -3.14 6.90
C SER A 198 -14.51 -2.64 5.65
N GLN A 199 -15.07 -3.52 4.83
CA GLN A 199 -15.93 -3.13 3.71
C GLN A 199 -17.24 -2.44 4.14
N GLN A 200 -17.61 -2.59 5.41
CA GLN A 200 -18.73 -1.83 6.00
C GLN A 200 -18.35 -0.37 6.31
N TRP A 201 -17.05 -0.04 6.32
CA TRP A 201 -16.55 1.31 6.65
C TRP A 201 -16.37 2.18 5.40
N ALA A 202 -15.96 1.57 4.27
CA ALA A 202 -15.83 2.22 2.97
C ALA A 202 -15.83 1.17 1.85
N GLY A 203 -16.21 1.60 0.64
CA GLY A 203 -16.19 0.77 -0.55
C GLY A 203 -14.85 0.77 -1.30
N ALA A 204 -14.83 0.10 -2.44
CA ALA A 204 -13.66 -0.10 -3.29
C ALA A 204 -13.11 1.19 -3.93
N GLU A 205 -13.85 2.27 -3.86
CA GLU A 205 -13.45 3.60 -4.35
C GLU A 205 -12.46 4.30 -3.43
N ARG A 206 -12.35 3.86 -2.15
CA ARG A 206 -11.52 4.51 -1.13
C ARG A 206 -10.80 3.57 -0.18
N LEU A 207 -11.07 2.27 -0.27
CA LEU A 207 -10.43 1.25 0.57
C LEU A 207 -9.64 0.28 -0.30
N MET A 208 -8.37 0.09 0.02
CA MET A 208 -7.47 -0.90 -0.55
C MET A 208 -6.95 -1.83 0.53
N TYR A 209 -6.36 -2.95 0.15
CA TYR A 209 -5.74 -3.89 1.08
C TYR A 209 -4.29 -4.17 0.74
N VAL A 210 -3.43 -4.28 1.76
CA VAL A 210 -2.07 -4.82 1.59
C VAL A 210 -2.14 -6.34 1.63
N VAL A 211 -1.61 -6.98 0.57
CA VAL A 211 -1.51 -8.44 0.46
C VAL A 211 -0.13 -8.81 -0.07
N GLY A 212 0.64 -9.61 0.68
CA GLY A 212 1.99 -10.00 0.28
C GLY A 212 2.03 -10.91 -0.94
N ALA A 213 2.94 -10.65 -1.88
CA ALA A 213 3.11 -11.44 -3.11
C ALA A 213 3.43 -12.94 -2.86
N THR A 214 4.10 -13.26 -1.74
CA THR A 214 4.40 -14.64 -1.32
C THR A 214 3.16 -15.45 -0.92
N LYS A 215 2.01 -14.79 -0.80
CA LYS A 215 0.70 -15.38 -0.47
C LYS A 215 -0.20 -15.50 -1.72
N ALA A 216 0.38 -15.58 -2.93
CA ALA A 216 -0.36 -15.59 -4.19
C ALA A 216 -1.53 -16.61 -4.24
N PRO A 217 -1.43 -17.85 -3.76
CA PRO A 217 -2.57 -18.77 -3.72
C PRO A 217 -3.76 -18.25 -2.90
N MET A 218 -3.50 -17.46 -1.85
CA MET A 218 -4.55 -16.86 -1.01
C MET A 218 -5.20 -15.63 -1.68
N LEU A 219 -4.56 -15.04 -2.71
CA LEU A 219 -5.15 -13.95 -3.49
C LEU A 219 -6.49 -14.34 -4.12
N LYS A 220 -6.64 -15.60 -4.54
CA LYS A 220 -7.91 -16.10 -5.09
C LYS A 220 -9.05 -16.00 -4.06
N GLN A 221 -8.76 -16.29 -2.81
CA GLN A 221 -9.73 -16.20 -1.71
C GLN A 221 -10.00 -14.74 -1.35
N ILE A 222 -8.94 -13.92 -1.25
CA ILE A 222 -9.05 -12.49 -1.00
C ILE A 222 -9.87 -11.80 -2.11
N ARG A 223 -9.65 -12.17 -3.38
CA ARG A 223 -10.40 -11.60 -4.50
C ARG A 223 -11.88 -11.96 -4.48
N LYS A 224 -12.25 -13.12 -3.97
CA LYS A 224 -13.66 -13.48 -3.74
C LYS A 224 -14.31 -12.57 -2.68
N LEU A 225 -13.57 -12.22 -1.62
CA LEU A 225 -14.06 -11.35 -0.56
C LEU A 225 -14.07 -9.88 -0.95
N ALA A 226 -13.09 -9.44 -1.74
CA ALA A 226 -12.88 -8.05 -2.16
C ALA A 226 -12.74 -7.97 -3.70
N PRO A 227 -13.82 -8.25 -4.47
CA PRO A 227 -13.76 -8.41 -5.92
C PRO A 227 -13.31 -7.13 -6.64
N ASP A 228 -13.71 -5.97 -6.16
CA ASP A 228 -13.48 -4.68 -6.84
C ASP A 228 -12.37 -3.85 -6.20
N HIS A 229 -11.87 -4.21 -5.01
CA HIS A 229 -10.85 -3.43 -4.31
C HIS A 229 -9.48 -3.53 -4.97
N PHE A 230 -8.72 -2.43 -4.95
CA PHE A 230 -7.30 -2.49 -5.27
C PHE A 230 -6.53 -3.21 -4.17
N LEU A 231 -5.52 -3.97 -4.57
CA LEU A 231 -4.59 -4.65 -3.68
C LEU A 231 -3.19 -4.07 -3.87
N LEU A 232 -2.59 -3.58 -2.80
CA LEU A 232 -1.18 -3.22 -2.77
C LEU A 232 -0.37 -4.48 -2.49
N ILE A 233 0.45 -4.88 -3.44
CA ILE A 233 1.18 -6.16 -3.43
C ILE A 233 2.69 -5.90 -3.27
N PRO A 234 3.23 -5.91 -2.06
CA PRO A 234 4.68 -5.89 -1.85
C PRO A 234 5.29 -7.29 -2.02
N GLY A 235 6.56 -7.34 -2.46
CA GLY A 235 7.38 -8.56 -2.44
C GLY A 235 7.46 -9.33 -3.76
N VAL A 236 6.98 -8.79 -4.87
CA VAL A 236 7.20 -9.39 -6.19
C VAL A 236 8.69 -9.30 -6.55
N GLY A 237 9.25 -10.37 -7.08
CA GLY A 237 10.65 -10.49 -7.45
C GLY A 237 11.58 -10.60 -6.23
N ALA A 238 11.94 -9.51 -5.61
CA ALA A 238 12.95 -9.44 -4.54
C ALA A 238 12.66 -10.31 -3.28
N GLN A 239 11.41 -10.72 -3.06
CA GLN A 239 11.00 -11.60 -1.96
C GLN A 239 10.45 -12.95 -2.45
N GLY A 240 10.66 -13.28 -3.74
CA GLY A 240 10.27 -14.56 -4.32
C GLY A 240 8.82 -14.63 -4.84
N GLY A 241 8.05 -13.54 -4.80
CA GLY A 241 6.72 -13.50 -5.40
C GLY A 241 6.77 -13.46 -6.94
N SER A 242 5.94 -14.26 -7.61
CA SER A 242 5.80 -14.29 -9.06
C SER A 242 4.77 -13.26 -9.54
N MET A 243 5.14 -12.44 -10.53
CA MET A 243 4.21 -11.50 -11.16
C MET A 243 3.03 -12.24 -11.82
N GLU A 244 3.33 -13.32 -12.53
CA GLU A 244 2.32 -14.15 -13.21
C GLU A 244 1.29 -14.71 -12.21
N GLU A 245 1.75 -15.28 -11.09
CA GLU A 245 0.85 -15.82 -10.06
C GLU A 245 0.01 -14.73 -9.40
N VAL A 246 0.64 -13.58 -9.09
CA VAL A 246 -0.07 -12.42 -8.54
C VAL A 246 -1.18 -11.96 -9.48
N CYS A 247 -0.90 -11.85 -10.78
CA CYS A 247 -1.90 -11.48 -11.78
C CYS A 247 -2.97 -12.55 -11.94
N LYS A 248 -2.59 -13.81 -12.06
CA LYS A 248 -3.51 -14.95 -12.22
C LYS A 248 -4.59 -15.02 -11.13
N TYR A 249 -4.21 -14.73 -9.88
CA TYR A 249 -5.12 -14.88 -8.73
C TYR A 249 -5.66 -13.55 -8.22
N GLY A 250 -4.98 -12.44 -8.48
CA GLY A 250 -5.30 -11.15 -7.90
C GLY A 250 -5.87 -10.10 -8.87
N MET A 251 -5.70 -10.26 -10.19
CA MET A 251 -6.22 -9.29 -11.15
C MET A 251 -7.74 -9.36 -11.27
N ASN A 252 -8.38 -8.21 -11.46
CA ASN A 252 -9.80 -8.09 -11.75
C ASN A 252 -10.02 -7.29 -13.04
N ARG A 253 -11.28 -7.02 -13.42
CA ARG A 253 -11.65 -6.28 -14.65
C ARG A 253 -11.01 -4.90 -14.79
N ASP A 254 -10.60 -4.26 -13.69
CA ASP A 254 -10.00 -2.92 -13.66
C ASP A 254 -8.48 -2.98 -13.35
N CYS A 255 -7.83 -4.11 -13.58
CA CYS A 255 -6.53 -4.50 -13.04
C CYS A 255 -6.60 -4.79 -11.53
N GLY A 256 -7.00 -3.84 -10.68
CA GLY A 256 -7.17 -4.01 -9.24
C GLY A 256 -5.88 -4.29 -8.46
N LEU A 257 -4.72 -4.06 -9.05
CA LEU A 257 -3.41 -4.33 -8.46
C LEU A 257 -2.51 -3.09 -8.50
N LEU A 258 -1.74 -2.88 -7.44
CA LEU A 258 -0.55 -2.04 -7.39
C LEU A 258 0.61 -2.89 -6.88
N VAL A 259 1.51 -3.29 -7.76
CA VAL A 259 2.70 -4.08 -7.38
C VAL A 259 3.80 -3.14 -6.91
N ASN A 260 4.19 -3.28 -5.64
CA ASN A 260 5.24 -2.44 -5.07
C ASN A 260 6.61 -3.09 -5.21
N ALA A 261 7.50 -2.41 -5.92
CA ALA A 261 8.93 -2.70 -6.00
C ALA A 261 9.74 -1.53 -5.43
N ALA A 262 10.64 -1.81 -4.52
CA ALA A 262 11.51 -0.81 -3.89
C ALA A 262 12.99 -1.16 -4.17
N ARG A 263 13.57 -2.03 -3.38
CA ARG A 263 15.01 -2.33 -3.40
C ARG A 263 15.55 -2.76 -4.76
N SER A 264 14.81 -3.54 -5.53
CA SER A 264 15.21 -3.97 -6.89
C SER A 264 15.37 -2.80 -7.85
N ILE A 265 14.59 -1.74 -7.67
CA ILE A 265 14.63 -0.54 -8.50
C ILE A 265 15.63 0.47 -7.95
N ILE A 266 15.42 0.95 -6.72
CA ILE A 266 16.17 2.09 -6.19
C ILE A 266 17.64 1.77 -5.88
N TYR A 267 17.98 0.50 -5.73
CA TYR A 267 19.35 0.01 -5.49
C TYR A 267 19.86 -0.92 -6.59
N ALA A 268 19.35 -0.78 -7.82
CA ALA A 268 19.81 -1.53 -8.97
C ALA A 268 21.29 -1.27 -9.31
N SER A 269 21.82 -0.10 -8.93
CA SER A 269 23.24 0.23 -8.95
C SER A 269 23.59 1.14 -7.76
N SER A 270 24.84 1.06 -7.32
CA SER A 270 25.44 1.99 -6.34
C SER A 270 26.36 3.05 -6.99
N GLY A 271 26.48 3.02 -8.32
CA GLY A 271 27.32 3.93 -9.13
C GLY A 271 26.61 5.25 -9.50
N ILE A 272 27.25 6.04 -10.35
CA ILE A 272 26.66 7.27 -10.91
C ILE A 272 25.49 6.96 -11.85
N ASP A 273 25.43 5.74 -12.37
CA ASP A 273 24.43 5.19 -13.29
C ASP A 273 23.16 4.67 -12.59
N PHE A 274 23.03 4.88 -11.26
CA PHE A 274 21.90 4.34 -10.51
C PHE A 274 20.53 4.76 -11.06
N PRO A 275 20.32 5.99 -11.61
CA PRO A 275 19.03 6.34 -12.18
C PRO A 275 18.73 5.56 -13.46
N GLN A 276 19.76 5.36 -14.32
CA GLN A 276 19.61 4.59 -15.55
C GLN A 276 19.28 3.14 -15.25
N LYS A 277 19.95 2.55 -14.25
CA LYS A 277 19.66 1.17 -13.81
C LYS A 277 18.26 1.04 -13.18
N ALA A 278 17.83 2.03 -12.41
CA ALA A 278 16.47 2.08 -11.89
C ALA A 278 15.42 2.16 -13.03
N ALA A 279 15.71 2.94 -14.09
CA ALA A 279 14.84 3.02 -15.26
C ALA A 279 14.77 1.69 -16.02
N GLU A 280 15.92 0.99 -16.19
CA GLU A 280 15.98 -0.33 -16.83
C GLU A 280 15.11 -1.35 -16.10
N GLU A 281 15.21 -1.43 -14.77
CA GLU A 281 14.42 -2.32 -13.93
C GLU A 281 12.92 -1.97 -13.98
N ALA A 282 12.57 -0.69 -13.80
CA ALA A 282 11.19 -0.23 -13.89
C ALA A 282 10.56 -0.54 -15.27
N LYS A 283 11.33 -0.36 -16.35
CA LYS A 283 10.91 -0.68 -17.72
C LYS A 283 10.74 -2.19 -17.93
N SER A 284 11.61 -3.00 -17.35
CA SER A 284 11.49 -4.46 -17.41
C SER A 284 10.19 -4.93 -16.75
N MET A 285 9.91 -4.44 -15.54
CA MET A 285 8.67 -4.73 -14.84
C MET A 285 7.43 -4.22 -15.60
N GLN A 286 7.51 -3.02 -16.18
CA GLN A 286 6.42 -2.46 -16.97
C GLN A 286 6.08 -3.34 -18.17
N ARG A 287 7.08 -3.88 -18.89
CA ARG A 287 6.86 -4.79 -20.02
C ARG A 287 6.16 -6.09 -19.60
N GLU A 288 6.56 -6.66 -18.49
CA GLU A 288 5.89 -7.83 -17.93
C GLU A 288 4.45 -7.51 -17.55
N MET A 289 4.21 -6.34 -16.90
CA MET A 289 2.87 -5.87 -16.57
C MET A 289 2.01 -5.61 -17.81
N GLU A 290 2.56 -5.04 -18.89
CA GLU A 290 1.86 -4.82 -20.15
C GLU A 290 1.35 -6.14 -20.74
N GLN A 291 2.19 -7.19 -20.73
CA GLN A 291 1.79 -8.52 -21.20
C GLN A 291 0.63 -9.09 -20.35
N GLN A 292 0.67 -8.91 -19.04
CA GLN A 292 -0.41 -9.34 -18.17
C GLN A 292 -1.70 -8.55 -18.42
N LEU A 293 -1.62 -7.22 -18.55
CA LEU A 293 -2.79 -6.39 -18.86
C LEU A 293 -3.45 -6.79 -20.18
N GLN A 294 -2.67 -7.13 -21.20
CA GLN A 294 -3.17 -7.65 -22.48
C GLN A 294 -3.81 -9.04 -22.32
N ALA A 295 -3.17 -9.96 -21.59
CA ALA A 295 -3.68 -11.31 -21.38
C ALA A 295 -5.04 -11.32 -20.65
N PHE A 296 -5.28 -10.31 -19.82
CA PHE A 296 -6.55 -10.13 -19.07
C PHE A 296 -7.54 -9.17 -19.77
N ASN A 297 -7.27 -8.72 -21.00
CA ASN A 297 -8.10 -7.80 -21.79
C ASN A 297 -8.41 -6.47 -21.05
N ILE A 298 -7.44 -5.94 -20.30
CA ILE A 298 -7.55 -4.64 -19.63
C ILE A 298 -7.17 -3.51 -20.60
N ILE A 299 -6.21 -3.78 -21.51
CA ILE A 299 -5.73 -2.88 -22.56
C ILE A 299 -5.70 -3.58 -23.91
#